data_c8553c4a16c7e36fa161315b9094bedf
#
_entry.id   c8553c4a16c7e36fa161315b9094bedf
#
_cell.length_a   1.000
_cell.length_b   1.000
_cell.length_c   1.000
_cell.angle_alpha   90.00
_cell.angle_beta   90.00
_cell.angle_gamma   90.00
#
_symmetry.space_group_name_H-M   'P 1'
#
loop_
_entity.id
_entity.type
_entity.pdbx_description
1 polymer ?
#
loop_
_entity_poly.entity_id
_entity_poly.type
_entity_poly.pdbx_seq_one_letter_code
_entity_poly.pdbx_strand_id
1 'polypeptide(L)' 'MEKITFNNEQLEFLKFIVQDFEYNDDHERYMIEQIENKINQAQENQMLKVIGGMS' A
#
# COMPACT_ATOMS: atom_id res chain seq x y z
N MET A 1 -10.74 -10.52 16.85
CA MET A 1 -10.53 -10.43 15.41
C MET A 1 -9.14 -9.88 15.14
N GLU A 2 -8.37 -10.63 14.40
CA GLU A 2 -7.00 -10.23 14.14
C GLU A 2 -6.92 -9.23 12.99
N LYS A 3 -6.10 -8.22 13.19
CA LYS A 3 -5.85 -7.23 12.18
C LYS A 3 -4.59 -7.61 11.42
N ILE A 4 -4.73 -7.79 10.12
CA ILE A 4 -3.58 -8.10 9.28
C ILE A 4 -2.88 -6.79 8.96
N THR A 5 -1.64 -6.68 9.42
CA THR A 5 -0.84 -5.50 9.14
C THR A 5 0.44 -5.90 8.42
N PHE A 6 0.85 -5.08 7.48
CA PHE A 6 2.09 -5.32 6.74
C PHE A 6 3.15 -4.34 7.21
N ASN A 7 4.39 -4.82 7.28
CA ASN A 7 5.49 -3.90 7.56
C ASN A 7 5.87 -3.15 6.28
N ASN A 8 6.76 -2.16 6.42
CA ASN A 8 7.11 -1.31 5.29
C ASN A 8 7.74 -2.09 4.13
N GLU A 9 8.56 -3.07 4.47
CA GLU A 9 9.19 -3.90 3.45
C GLU A 9 8.16 -4.68 2.65
N GLN A 10 7.16 -5.24 3.33
CA GLN A 10 6.10 -5.97 2.67
C GLN A 10 5.25 -5.04 1.80
N LEU A 11 4.99 -3.84 2.27
CA LEU A 11 4.22 -2.87 1.50
C LEU A 11 4.94 -2.46 0.22
N GLU A 12 6.25 -2.29 0.30
CA GLU A 12 7.03 -1.98 -0.88
C GLU A 12 7.01 -3.12 -1.89
N PHE A 13 7.08 -4.34 -1.41
CA PHE A 13 7.02 -5.50 -2.28
C PHE A 13 5.66 -5.61 -2.97
N LEU A 14 4.59 -5.38 -2.21
CA LEU A 14 3.25 -5.38 -2.80
C LEU A 14 3.10 -4.28 -3.84
N LYS A 15 3.64 -3.12 -3.56
CA LYS A 15 3.59 -2.01 -4.49
C LYS A 15 4.31 -2.36 -5.79
N PHE A 16 5.44 -3.03 -5.68
CA PHE A 16 6.19 -3.47 -6.85
C PHE A 16 5.37 -4.44 -7.69
N ILE A 17 4.72 -5.41 -7.04
CA ILE A 17 3.89 -6.39 -7.74
C ILE A 17 2.72 -5.69 -8.45
N VAL A 18 2.07 -4.77 -7.76
CA VAL A 18 0.93 -4.07 -8.32
C VAL A 18 1.34 -3.22 -9.52
N GLN A 19 2.47 -2.54 -9.42
CA GLN A 19 2.95 -1.70 -10.51
C GLN A 19 3.35 -2.51 -11.74
N ASP A 20 3.81 -3.73 -11.53
CA ASP A 20 4.22 -4.61 -12.60
C ASP A 20 3.05 -5.38 -13.21
N PHE A 21 1.90 -5.29 -12.60
CA PHE A 21 0.71 -5.99 -13.08
C PHE A 21 0.16 -5.32 -14.33
N GLU A 22 -0.13 -6.14 -15.35
CA GLU A 22 -0.74 -5.65 -16.57
C GLU A 22 -2.25 -5.82 -16.48
N TYR A 23 -2.97 -4.71 -16.60
CA TYR A 23 -4.42 -4.75 -16.56
C TYR A 23 -4.97 -4.83 -17.98
N ASN A 24 -6.12 -5.49 -18.10
CA ASN A 24 -6.75 -5.74 -19.40
C ASN A 24 -7.91 -4.79 -19.70
N ASP A 25 -8.49 -4.17 -18.68
CA ASP A 25 -9.60 -3.26 -18.87
C ASP A 25 -9.57 -2.13 -17.84
N ASP A 26 -10.49 -1.19 -18.00
CA ASP A 26 -10.55 -0.03 -17.13
C ASP A 26 -10.93 -0.39 -15.70
N HIS A 27 -11.71 -1.43 -15.53
CA HIS A 27 -12.11 -1.87 -14.20
C HIS A 27 -10.90 -2.36 -13.41
N GLU A 28 -10.07 -3.17 -14.05
CA GLU A 28 -8.86 -3.65 -13.40
C GLU A 28 -7.90 -2.51 -13.10
N ARG A 29 -7.82 -1.56 -13.99
CA ARG A 29 -7.00 -0.38 -13.77
C ARG A 29 -7.48 0.39 -12.54
N TYR A 30 -8.79 0.55 -12.41
CA TYR A 30 -9.37 1.21 -11.26
C TYR A 30 -9.02 0.47 -9.97
N MET A 31 -9.12 -0.85 -9.97
CA MET A 31 -8.80 -1.65 -8.81
C MET A 31 -7.33 -1.52 -8.43
N ILE A 32 -6.46 -1.52 -9.42
CA ILE A 32 -5.03 -1.36 -9.18
C ILE A 32 -4.74 0.00 -8.54
N GLU A 33 -5.37 1.05 -9.05
CA GLU A 33 -5.19 2.38 -8.47
C GLU A 33 -5.65 2.42 -7.02
N GLN A 34 -6.76 1.78 -6.70
CA GLN A 34 -7.26 1.71 -5.34
C GLN A 34 -6.27 0.98 -4.43
N ILE A 35 -5.72 -0.12 -4.91
CA ILE A 35 -4.75 -0.90 -4.14
C ILE A 35 -3.49 -0.07 -3.91
N GLU A 36 -2.99 0.59 -4.94
CA GLU A 36 -1.80 1.43 -4.79
C GLU A 36 -2.02 2.55 -3.79
N ASN A 37 -3.19 3.17 -3.84
CA ASN A 37 -3.51 4.24 -2.91
C ASN A 37 -3.53 3.74 -1.47
N LYS A 38 -4.07 2.55 -1.26
CA LYS A 38 -4.09 1.97 0.08
C LYS A 38 -2.70 1.62 0.57
N ILE A 39 -1.85 1.12 -0.31
CA ILE A 39 -0.47 0.82 0.06
C ILE A 39 0.26 2.11 0.44
N ASN A 40 0.12 3.14 -0.39
CA ASN A 40 0.75 4.43 -0.12
C ASN A 40 0.27 5.01 1.20
N GLN A 41 -1.03 4.90 1.46
CA GLN A 41 -1.61 5.40 2.69
C GLN A 41 -1.08 4.64 3.91
N ALA A 42 -0.93 3.34 3.79
CA ALA A 42 -0.40 2.52 4.87
C ALA A 42 1.05 2.89 5.16
N GLN A 43 1.85 3.12 4.12
CA GLN A 43 3.24 3.53 4.29
C GLN A 43 3.32 4.91 4.95
N GLU A 44 2.45 5.82 4.51
CA GLU A 44 2.41 7.15 5.08
C GLU A 44 2.01 7.11 6.54
N ASN A 45 1.04 6.27 6.89
CA ASN A 45 0.62 6.13 8.28
C ASN A 45 1.75 5.60 9.15
N GLN A 46 2.54 4.67 8.66
CA GLN A 46 3.68 4.16 9.41
C GLN A 46 4.72 5.25 9.63
N MET A 47 4.95 6.06 8.61
CA MET A 47 5.90 7.15 8.71
C MET A 47 5.43 8.20 9.71
N LEU A 48 4.15 8.56 9.66
CA LEU A 48 3.57 9.52 10.59
C LEU A 48 3.63 9.01 12.01
N LYS A 49 3.43 7.72 12.20
CA LYS A 49 3.47 7.12 13.52
C LYS A 49 4.86 7.24 14.13
N VAL A 50 5.88 7.02 13.32
CA VAL A 50 7.27 7.16 13.78
C VAL A 50 7.55 8.61 14.15
N ILE A 51 7.15 9.53 13.31
CA ILE A 51 7.34 10.95 13.57
C ILE A 51 6.59 11.38 14.83
N GLY A 52 5.36 10.91 14.95
CA GLY A 52 4.54 11.22 16.12
C GLY A 52 5.16 10.70 17.40
N GLY A 53 5.81 9.55 17.33
CA GLY A 53 6.47 8.99 18.49
C GLY A 53 7.70 9.77 18.94
N MET A 54 8.26 10.57 18.04
CA MET A 54 9.42 11.37 18.33
C MET A 54 9.08 12.73 18.91
N SER A 55 7.87 13.16 18.73
CA SER A 55 7.45 14.48 19.25
C SER A 55 6.77 14.38 20.64
#